data_771a04bdafe7229b881e81b9b6e4104f
#
_entry.id   771a04bdafe7229b881e81b9b6e4104f
#
_cell.length_a   1.000
_cell.length_b   1.000
_cell.length_c   1.000
_cell.angle_alpha   90.00
_cell.angle_beta   90.00
_cell.angle_gamma   90.00
#
_symmetry.space_group_name_H-M   'P 1'
#
loop_
_entity.id
_entity.type
_entity.pdbx_description
1 polymer ?
#
loop_
_entity_poly.entity_id
_entity_poly.type
_entity_poly.pdbx_seq_one_letter_code
_entity_poly.pdbx_strand_id
1 'polypeptide(L)'
;MSMNWDFYRGKKVLLTGHTGFKGTWMSVCLVNHGAEVIGYSSCAKTEERLFDICGIQEQITHIKGDVRELDHLKAVFSAYQPEIVFHLTAQPIVRTSYDDPVGTYSTNVMGTVNVLECVRLNPCVRSFVNVTTDKVYENKEGERSYSENDPLDGFDPYSNSKSCSELVTHAYQRSFFAGGYPAISTARAGNVIGGGDFAKDRIIPDCVRAALQGGGHHCSQSIFCPPLSARSGGDLRLSDDRREAI
;
A
#
# COMPACT_ATOMS: atom_id res chain seq x y z
N MET A 1 -13.31 19.31 5.20
CA MET A 1 -12.35 19.51 6.32
C MET A 1 -10.97 19.68 5.73
N SER A 2 -10.26 20.78 6.02
CA SER A 2 -8.85 20.91 5.68
C SER A 2 -8.04 20.00 6.62
N MET A 3 -7.05 19.28 6.05
CA MET A 3 -6.18 18.41 6.85
C MET A 3 -5.31 19.30 7.76
N ASN A 4 -5.31 18.99 9.06
CA ASN A 4 -4.48 19.72 10.02
C ASN A 4 -3.08 19.11 10.06
N TRP A 5 -2.20 19.59 9.20
CA TRP A 5 -0.82 19.12 9.11
C TRP A 5 0.04 19.51 10.33
N ASP A 6 -0.31 20.57 11.06
CA ASP A 6 0.41 20.95 12.30
C ASP A 6 0.35 19.88 13.39
N PHE A 7 -0.60 18.96 13.29
CA PHE A 7 -0.69 17.78 14.16
C PHE A 7 0.59 16.94 14.17
N TYR A 8 1.31 16.89 13.05
CA TYR A 8 2.51 16.04 12.91
C TYR A 8 3.79 16.69 13.41
N ARG A 9 3.79 17.99 13.71
CA ARG A 9 4.98 18.73 14.14
C ARG A 9 5.60 18.13 15.40
N GLY A 10 6.90 17.77 15.30
CA GLY A 10 7.66 17.16 16.40
C GLY A 10 7.24 15.73 16.76
N LYS A 11 6.35 15.10 16.00
CA LYS A 11 5.96 13.71 16.24
C LYS A 11 6.87 12.72 15.53
N LYS A 12 7.17 11.63 16.22
CA LYS A 12 7.91 10.49 15.67
C LYS A 12 6.96 9.59 14.87
N VAL A 13 7.15 9.57 13.56
CA VAL A 13 6.32 8.82 12.62
C VAL A 13 7.11 7.71 11.97
N LEU A 14 6.78 6.45 12.25
CA LEU A 14 7.34 5.31 11.52
C LEU A 14 6.54 5.06 10.26
N LEU A 15 7.26 4.97 9.14
CA LEU A 15 6.69 4.75 7.82
C LEU A 15 7.30 3.49 7.19
N THR A 16 6.59 2.37 7.19
CA THR A 16 7.06 1.19 6.46
C THR A 16 6.80 1.35 4.97
N GLY A 17 7.73 0.91 4.13
CA GLY A 17 7.60 1.07 2.68
C GLY A 17 7.86 2.50 2.18
N HIS A 18 8.62 3.29 2.94
CA HIS A 18 8.92 4.70 2.65
C HIS A 18 9.68 4.94 1.34
N THR A 19 10.39 3.93 0.81
CA THR A 19 11.11 4.04 -0.47
C THR A 19 10.23 3.79 -1.69
N GLY A 20 9.00 3.31 -1.48
CA GLY A 20 8.01 3.14 -2.55
C GLY A 20 7.36 4.48 -2.94
N PHE A 21 6.65 4.50 -4.07
CA PHE A 21 5.99 5.69 -4.61
C PHE A 21 5.15 6.44 -3.56
N LYS A 22 4.15 5.79 -2.97
CA LYS A 22 3.29 6.42 -1.95
C LYS A 22 4.05 6.79 -0.67
N GLY A 23 4.97 5.91 -0.23
CA GLY A 23 5.77 6.13 0.96
C GLY A 23 6.70 7.33 0.85
N THR A 24 7.28 7.55 -0.33
CA THR A 24 8.12 8.72 -0.59
C THR A 24 7.32 10.02 -0.54
N TRP A 25 6.17 10.09 -1.22
CA TRP A 25 5.29 11.26 -1.14
C TRP A 25 4.87 11.56 0.30
N MET A 26 4.52 10.51 1.06
CA MET A 26 4.15 10.67 2.47
C MET A 26 5.32 11.17 3.33
N SER A 27 6.53 10.66 3.10
CA SER A 27 7.75 11.14 3.78
C SER A 27 7.97 12.63 3.52
N VAL A 28 7.89 13.06 2.25
CA VAL A 28 8.02 14.47 1.86
C VAL A 28 6.97 15.34 2.57
N CYS A 29 5.70 14.91 2.55
CA CYS A 29 4.63 15.66 3.21
C CYS A 29 4.86 15.78 4.73
N LEU A 30 5.23 14.68 5.40
CA LEU A 30 5.45 14.66 6.84
C LEU A 30 6.64 15.53 7.26
N VAL A 31 7.77 15.42 6.56
CA VAL A 31 8.97 16.24 6.82
C VAL A 31 8.67 17.73 6.64
N ASN A 32 7.99 18.11 5.56
CA ASN A 32 7.61 19.50 5.31
C ASN A 32 6.70 20.09 6.40
N HIS A 33 6.03 19.25 7.17
CA HIS A 33 5.17 19.67 8.28
C HIS A 33 5.82 19.42 9.66
N GLY A 34 7.13 19.16 9.68
CA GLY A 34 7.94 19.11 10.89
C GLY A 34 7.83 17.80 11.68
N ALA A 35 7.42 16.69 11.07
CA ALA A 35 7.49 15.37 11.68
C ALA A 35 8.93 14.82 11.69
N GLU A 36 9.26 14.02 12.71
CA GLU A 36 10.46 13.18 12.74
C GLU A 36 10.13 11.84 12.06
N VAL A 37 10.52 11.70 10.79
CA VAL A 37 10.17 10.51 9.99
C VAL A 37 11.21 9.43 10.16
N ILE A 38 10.79 8.23 10.56
CA ILE A 38 11.57 6.99 10.59
C ILE A 38 11.05 6.09 9.47
N GLY A 39 11.83 5.94 8.41
CA GLY A 39 11.49 5.10 7.27
C GLY A 39 12.09 3.70 7.41
N TYR A 40 11.27 2.66 7.22
CA TYR A 40 11.66 1.25 7.25
C TYR A 40 11.25 0.55 5.96
N SER A 41 12.20 0.03 5.17
CA SER A 41 11.91 -0.63 3.89
C SER A 41 13.06 -1.54 3.45
N SER A 42 12.75 -2.62 2.74
CA SER A 42 13.74 -3.56 2.19
C SER A 42 14.60 -2.98 1.06
N CYS A 43 14.28 -1.78 0.56
CA CYS A 43 15.00 -1.14 -0.54
C CYS A 43 15.13 -2.04 -1.78
N ALA A 44 14.03 -2.68 -2.19
CA ALA A 44 14.01 -3.42 -3.45
C ALA A 44 14.48 -2.50 -4.58
N LYS A 45 15.53 -2.93 -5.31
CA LYS A 45 16.12 -2.14 -6.39
C LYS A 45 15.15 -2.11 -7.57
N THR A 46 14.47 -0.99 -7.76
CA THR A 46 13.94 -0.60 -9.06
C THR A 46 14.97 0.30 -9.75
N GLU A 47 15.00 0.31 -11.08
CA GLU A 47 16.00 1.07 -11.84
C GLU A 47 15.93 2.58 -11.55
N GLU A 48 14.73 3.12 -11.29
CA GLU A 48 14.51 4.51 -10.88
C GLU A 48 13.49 4.54 -9.74
N ARG A 49 13.75 5.37 -8.72
CA ARG A 49 12.83 5.56 -7.59
C ARG A 49 12.67 7.04 -7.29
N LEU A 50 11.44 7.45 -7.06
CA LEU A 50 11.16 8.81 -6.58
C LEU A 50 11.97 9.15 -5.32
N PHE A 51 12.17 8.17 -4.45
CA PHE A 51 12.95 8.31 -3.21
C PHE A 51 14.37 8.82 -3.44
N ASP A 52 15.04 8.28 -4.46
CA ASP A 52 16.41 8.69 -4.80
C ASP A 52 16.42 10.05 -5.51
N ILE A 53 15.44 10.29 -6.40
CA ILE A 53 15.33 11.53 -7.18
C ILE A 53 15.08 12.75 -6.27
N CYS A 54 14.23 12.64 -5.27
CA CYS A 54 13.90 13.77 -4.40
C CYS A 54 14.87 13.97 -3.22
N GLY A 55 15.85 13.06 -3.03
CA GLY A 55 16.87 13.20 -1.98
C GLY A 55 16.33 13.19 -0.55
N ILE A 56 15.10 12.70 -0.33
CA ILE A 56 14.43 12.75 0.98
C ILE A 56 15.18 11.96 2.06
N GLN A 57 16.01 11.01 1.67
CA GLN A 57 16.81 10.20 2.59
C GLN A 57 17.70 11.02 3.55
N GLU A 58 18.11 12.22 3.14
CA GLU A 58 18.95 13.11 3.95
C GLU A 58 18.14 13.81 5.06
N GLN A 59 16.83 13.81 4.98
CA GLN A 59 15.92 14.50 5.89
C GLN A 59 15.15 13.56 6.83
N ILE A 60 15.35 12.23 6.70
CA ILE A 60 14.66 11.22 7.50
C ILE A 60 15.65 10.23 8.10
N THR A 61 15.24 9.51 9.14
CA THR A 61 15.97 8.32 9.56
C THR A 61 15.66 7.17 8.61
N HIS A 62 16.58 6.85 7.70
CA HIS A 62 16.42 5.80 6.71
C HIS A 62 16.97 4.47 7.21
N ILE A 63 16.10 3.47 7.40
CA ILE A 63 16.46 2.13 7.88
C ILE A 63 16.12 1.10 6.79
N LYS A 64 17.15 0.35 6.38
CA LYS A 64 16.97 -0.80 5.51
C LYS A 64 16.56 -2.01 6.34
N GLY A 65 15.40 -2.61 6.02
CA GLY A 65 14.91 -3.81 6.70
C GLY A 65 13.65 -4.37 6.03
N ASP A 66 13.37 -5.62 6.31
CA ASP A 66 12.22 -6.35 5.78
C ASP A 66 11.15 -6.50 6.87
N VAL A 67 9.89 -6.21 6.56
CA VAL A 67 8.78 -6.36 7.52
C VAL A 67 8.54 -7.81 7.95
N ARG A 68 9.11 -8.77 7.24
CA ARG A 68 9.10 -10.19 7.61
C ARG A 68 10.07 -10.52 8.76
N GLU A 69 11.00 -9.62 9.06
CA GLU A 69 12.02 -9.78 10.10
C GLU A 69 11.54 -9.15 11.42
N LEU A 70 10.77 -9.90 12.20
CA LEU A 70 10.14 -9.42 13.43
C LEU A 70 11.14 -8.86 14.43
N ASP A 71 12.27 -9.51 14.65
CA ASP A 71 13.26 -9.09 15.67
C ASP A 71 13.93 -7.78 15.27
N HIS A 72 14.21 -7.58 13.98
CA HIS A 72 14.71 -6.29 13.49
C HIS A 72 13.67 -5.17 13.67
N LEU A 73 12.39 -5.44 13.34
CA LEU A 73 11.31 -4.48 13.61
C LEU A 73 11.21 -4.13 15.10
N LYS A 74 11.26 -5.10 16.01
CA LYS A 74 11.26 -4.87 17.46
C LYS A 74 12.42 -3.97 17.89
N ALA A 75 13.62 -4.21 17.37
CA ALA A 75 14.78 -3.37 17.67
C ALA A 75 14.57 -1.92 17.22
N VAL A 76 14.00 -1.71 16.01
CA VAL A 76 13.67 -0.38 15.49
C VAL A 76 12.63 0.33 16.36
N PHE A 77 11.53 -0.35 16.70
CA PHE A 77 10.49 0.24 17.57
C PHE A 77 11.05 0.62 18.95
N SER A 78 11.89 -0.24 19.52
CA SER A 78 12.54 0.02 20.81
C SER A 78 13.51 1.22 20.75
N ALA A 79 14.29 1.33 19.69
CA ALA A 79 15.29 2.39 19.53
C ALA A 79 14.66 3.76 19.27
N TYR A 80 13.65 3.81 18.41
CA TYR A 80 13.07 5.08 17.93
C TYR A 80 11.78 5.49 18.61
N GLN A 81 11.04 4.55 19.22
CA GLN A 81 9.80 4.78 19.95
C GLN A 81 8.79 5.64 19.17
N PRO A 82 8.30 5.18 18.01
CA PRO A 82 7.39 5.95 17.20
C PRO A 82 6.03 6.14 17.89
N GLU A 83 5.45 7.33 17.75
CA GLU A 83 4.10 7.64 18.23
C GLU A 83 3.02 7.28 17.21
N ILE A 84 3.35 7.39 15.92
CA ILE A 84 2.43 7.13 14.81
C ILE A 84 3.09 6.15 13.85
N VAL A 85 2.32 5.17 13.38
CA VAL A 85 2.81 4.17 12.44
C VAL A 85 1.92 4.13 11.22
N PHE A 86 2.51 4.33 10.04
CA PHE A 86 1.86 4.08 8.75
C PHE A 86 2.48 2.85 8.10
N HIS A 87 1.67 1.84 7.89
CA HIS A 87 2.12 0.61 7.25
C HIS A 87 1.74 0.62 5.77
N LEU A 88 2.73 0.95 4.90
CA LEU A 88 2.56 0.99 3.45
C LEU A 88 3.32 -0.12 2.73
N THR A 89 4.16 -0.90 3.45
CA THR A 89 4.88 -2.02 2.83
C THR A 89 3.92 -3.04 2.28
N ALA A 90 4.10 -3.38 1.02
CA ALA A 90 3.39 -4.47 0.37
C ALA A 90 4.20 -4.97 -0.85
N GLN A 91 3.96 -6.22 -1.26
CA GLN A 91 4.16 -6.62 -2.65
C GLN A 91 2.86 -6.18 -3.40
N PRO A 92 2.90 -5.13 -4.25
CA PRO A 92 1.67 -4.49 -4.74
C PRO A 92 1.26 -4.90 -6.16
N ILE A 93 2.01 -5.77 -6.83
CA ILE A 93 1.81 -6.10 -8.24
C ILE A 93 1.04 -7.40 -8.36
N VAL A 94 -0.14 -7.34 -8.99
CA VAL A 94 -1.02 -8.50 -9.17
C VAL A 94 -0.31 -9.61 -9.95
N ARG A 95 0.35 -9.29 -11.07
CA ARG A 95 1.08 -10.29 -11.87
C ARG A 95 2.15 -11.01 -11.05
N THR A 96 2.98 -10.29 -10.32
CA THR A 96 3.98 -10.87 -9.41
C THR A 96 3.36 -11.77 -8.34
N SER A 97 2.12 -11.50 -7.90
CA SER A 97 1.46 -12.34 -6.90
C SER A 97 1.06 -13.73 -7.43
N TYR A 98 0.89 -13.88 -8.75
CA TYR A 98 0.71 -15.19 -9.37
C TYR A 98 2.05 -15.94 -9.51
N ASP A 99 3.13 -15.22 -9.78
CA ASP A 99 4.47 -15.81 -9.90
C ASP A 99 5.05 -16.22 -8.53
N ASP A 100 4.80 -15.42 -7.50
CA ASP A 100 5.27 -15.66 -6.11
C ASP A 100 4.14 -15.40 -5.09
N PRO A 101 3.16 -16.30 -4.97
CA PRO A 101 2.11 -16.16 -3.98
C PRO A 101 2.63 -16.26 -2.54
N VAL A 102 3.61 -17.12 -2.26
CA VAL A 102 4.19 -17.29 -0.91
C VAL A 102 4.85 -16.01 -0.43
N GLY A 103 5.71 -15.39 -1.26
CA GLY A 103 6.33 -14.11 -0.94
C GLY A 103 5.29 -12.99 -0.78
N THR A 104 4.22 -13.01 -1.58
CA THR A 104 3.12 -12.04 -1.49
C THR A 104 2.40 -12.14 -0.15
N TYR A 105 1.97 -13.32 0.27
CA TYR A 105 1.32 -13.52 1.57
C TYR A 105 2.28 -13.28 2.74
N SER A 106 3.53 -13.73 2.63
CA SER A 106 4.54 -13.50 3.65
C SER A 106 4.77 -12.00 3.88
N THR A 107 4.85 -11.21 2.83
CA THR A 107 5.03 -9.75 2.93
C THR A 107 3.75 -9.05 3.39
N ASN A 108 2.61 -9.33 2.74
CA ASN A 108 1.40 -8.55 2.95
C ASN A 108 0.63 -8.95 4.21
N VAL A 109 0.64 -10.23 4.59
CA VAL A 109 -0.07 -10.73 5.76
C VAL A 109 0.87 -10.82 6.96
N MET A 110 1.95 -11.62 6.85
CA MET A 110 2.86 -11.79 7.98
C MET A 110 3.62 -10.50 8.31
N GLY A 111 3.99 -9.71 7.30
CA GLY A 111 4.54 -8.37 7.52
C GLY A 111 3.60 -7.47 8.32
N THR A 112 2.28 -7.50 8.02
CA THR A 112 1.26 -6.77 8.80
C THR A 112 1.18 -7.29 10.23
N VAL A 113 1.18 -8.62 10.43
CA VAL A 113 1.21 -9.23 11.77
C VAL A 113 2.42 -8.73 12.56
N ASN A 114 3.61 -8.75 11.97
CA ASN A 114 4.85 -8.33 12.63
C ASN A 114 4.82 -6.86 13.06
N VAL A 115 4.33 -5.97 12.19
CA VAL A 115 4.21 -4.54 12.54
C VAL A 115 3.17 -4.33 13.65
N LEU A 116 2.01 -4.99 13.58
CA LEU A 116 0.98 -4.93 14.63
C LEU A 116 1.48 -5.49 15.97
N GLU A 117 2.29 -6.54 15.94
CA GLU A 117 2.92 -7.08 17.15
C GLU A 117 3.91 -6.07 17.76
N CYS A 118 4.69 -5.37 16.94
CA CYS A 118 5.52 -4.28 17.43
C CYS A 118 4.69 -3.14 18.03
N VAL A 119 3.56 -2.78 17.41
CA VAL A 119 2.61 -1.79 17.95
C VAL A 119 2.09 -2.25 19.33
N ARG A 120 1.69 -3.52 19.44
CA ARG A 120 1.19 -4.09 20.71
C ARG A 120 2.20 -4.06 21.83
N LEU A 121 3.48 -4.27 21.52
CA LEU A 121 4.56 -4.33 22.51
C LEU A 121 5.14 -2.96 22.88
N ASN A 122 4.78 -1.89 22.17
CA ASN A 122 5.34 -0.56 22.38
C ASN A 122 4.27 0.46 22.77
N PRO A 123 4.15 0.78 24.05
CA PRO A 123 3.11 1.68 24.58
C PRO A 123 3.27 3.15 24.15
N CYS A 124 4.39 3.52 23.53
CA CYS A 124 4.59 4.84 22.93
C CYS A 124 3.73 5.04 21.68
N VAL A 125 3.33 3.97 20.98
CA VAL A 125 2.49 4.08 19.79
C VAL A 125 1.08 4.53 20.18
N ARG A 126 0.61 5.57 19.53
CA ARG A 126 -0.71 6.19 19.75
C ARG A 126 -1.68 5.92 18.61
N SER A 127 -1.14 5.74 17.40
CA SER A 127 -1.95 5.50 16.20
C SER A 127 -1.22 4.59 15.22
N PHE A 128 -1.99 3.69 14.60
CA PHE A 128 -1.54 2.81 13.53
C PHE A 128 -2.55 2.84 12.38
N VAL A 129 -2.04 3.01 11.16
CA VAL A 129 -2.84 2.96 9.93
C VAL A 129 -2.24 1.92 8.99
N ASN A 130 -3.02 0.89 8.67
CA ASN A 130 -2.69 -0.06 7.62
C ASN A 130 -3.25 0.41 6.27
N VAL A 131 -2.39 0.69 5.31
CA VAL A 131 -2.79 1.12 3.97
C VAL A 131 -3.05 -0.10 3.10
N THR A 132 -4.31 -0.26 2.70
CA THR A 132 -4.77 -1.39 1.90
C THR A 132 -5.24 -0.93 0.51
N THR A 133 -6.24 -1.56 -0.07
CA THR A 133 -6.71 -1.31 -1.44
C THR A 133 -8.22 -1.49 -1.54
N ASP A 134 -8.84 -0.90 -2.55
CA ASP A 134 -10.22 -1.16 -2.96
C ASP A 134 -10.47 -2.61 -3.44
N LYS A 135 -9.40 -3.33 -3.82
CA LYS A 135 -9.47 -4.72 -4.31
C LYS A 135 -9.67 -5.77 -3.20
N VAL A 136 -9.79 -5.33 -1.95
CA VAL A 136 -10.06 -6.22 -0.80
C VAL A 136 -11.47 -6.79 -0.79
N TYR A 137 -12.39 -6.15 -1.49
CA TYR A 137 -13.81 -6.56 -1.49
C TYR A 137 -14.07 -7.80 -2.34
N GLU A 138 -15.06 -8.59 -1.93
CA GLU A 138 -15.67 -9.59 -2.81
C GLU A 138 -16.25 -8.88 -4.04
N ASN A 139 -15.69 -9.16 -5.22
CA ASN A 139 -16.15 -8.51 -6.45
C ASN A 139 -17.43 -9.14 -6.97
N LYS A 140 -18.56 -8.47 -6.75
CA LYS A 140 -19.90 -8.90 -7.19
C LYS A 140 -20.38 -8.14 -8.42
N GLU A 141 -19.53 -7.65 -9.27
CA GLU A 141 -19.85 -6.94 -10.52
C GLU A 141 -21.26 -6.29 -10.49
N GLY A 142 -21.42 -5.23 -9.73
CA GLY A 142 -22.70 -4.53 -9.53
C GLY A 142 -22.53 -3.03 -9.73
N GLU A 143 -23.66 -2.32 -9.94
CA GLU A 143 -23.67 -0.86 -10.09
C GLU A 143 -23.44 -0.12 -8.76
N ARG A 144 -23.49 -0.84 -7.63
CA ARG A 144 -23.36 -0.26 -6.29
C ARG A 144 -21.91 -0.02 -5.92
N SER A 145 -21.61 1.15 -5.37
CA SER A 145 -20.31 1.42 -4.72
C SER A 145 -20.12 0.58 -3.47
N TYR A 146 -18.88 0.17 -3.20
CA TYR A 146 -18.52 -0.53 -1.97
C TYR A 146 -18.53 0.41 -0.76
N SER A 147 -18.83 -0.17 0.40
CA SER A 147 -18.71 0.46 1.71
C SER A 147 -17.75 -0.33 2.61
N GLU A 148 -17.36 0.25 3.75
CA GLU A 148 -16.41 -0.38 4.66
C GLU A 148 -16.90 -1.70 5.26
N ASN A 149 -18.23 -1.92 5.27
CA ASN A 149 -18.87 -3.12 5.82
C ASN A 149 -19.09 -4.23 4.80
N ASP A 150 -18.72 -4.00 3.54
CA ASP A 150 -18.90 -5.02 2.50
C ASP A 150 -17.92 -6.19 2.70
N PRO A 151 -18.30 -7.42 2.29
CA PRO A 151 -17.49 -8.61 2.44
C PRO A 151 -16.11 -8.48 1.82
N LEU A 152 -15.10 -9.01 2.52
CA LEU A 152 -13.70 -9.01 2.10
C LEU A 152 -13.36 -10.39 1.52
N ASP A 153 -13.17 -10.45 0.21
CA ASP A 153 -12.71 -11.64 -0.51
C ASP A 153 -12.09 -11.24 -1.85
N GLY A 154 -10.89 -10.66 -1.80
CA GLY A 154 -10.13 -10.30 -3.00
C GLY A 154 -9.83 -11.54 -3.84
N PHE A 155 -10.01 -11.43 -5.16
CA PHE A 155 -10.02 -12.58 -6.07
C PHE A 155 -8.61 -13.17 -6.33
N ASP A 156 -7.63 -12.33 -6.64
CA ASP A 156 -6.25 -12.78 -6.93
C ASP A 156 -5.38 -12.84 -5.66
N PRO A 157 -4.19 -13.49 -5.69
CA PRO A 157 -3.36 -13.63 -4.49
C PRO A 157 -2.94 -12.29 -3.85
N TYR A 158 -2.73 -11.23 -4.64
CA TYR A 158 -2.47 -9.88 -4.11
C TYR A 158 -3.71 -9.34 -3.40
N SER A 159 -4.84 -9.31 -4.08
CA SER A 159 -6.11 -8.77 -3.55
C SER A 159 -6.54 -9.52 -2.29
N ASN A 160 -6.47 -10.85 -2.33
CA ASN A 160 -6.78 -11.70 -1.17
C ASN A 160 -5.79 -11.48 -0.01
N SER A 161 -4.49 -11.33 -0.28
CA SER A 161 -3.52 -11.02 0.77
C SER A 161 -3.81 -9.69 1.47
N LYS A 162 -4.33 -8.69 0.74
CA LYS A 162 -4.76 -7.41 1.31
C LYS A 162 -6.07 -7.54 2.10
N SER A 163 -7.00 -8.41 1.67
CA SER A 163 -8.19 -8.78 2.46
C SER A 163 -7.78 -9.44 3.78
N CYS A 164 -6.84 -10.38 3.74
CA CYS A 164 -6.28 -11.01 4.94
C CYS A 164 -5.60 -9.98 5.87
N SER A 165 -4.86 -9.02 5.31
CA SER A 165 -4.23 -7.93 6.06
C SER A 165 -5.26 -7.06 6.81
N GLU A 166 -6.42 -6.78 6.19
CA GLU A 166 -7.56 -6.12 6.85
C GLU A 166 -8.10 -6.97 8.02
N LEU A 167 -8.35 -8.25 7.77
CA LEU A 167 -8.88 -9.18 8.79
C LEU A 167 -7.92 -9.31 9.98
N VAL A 168 -6.62 -9.39 9.73
CA VAL A 168 -5.58 -9.38 10.77
C VAL A 168 -5.64 -8.06 11.57
N THR A 169 -5.71 -6.92 10.91
CA THR A 169 -5.80 -5.61 11.57
C THR A 169 -7.04 -5.53 12.46
N HIS A 170 -8.20 -5.97 11.96
CA HIS A 170 -9.44 -6.02 12.75
C HIS A 170 -9.35 -7.00 13.94
N ALA A 171 -8.68 -8.15 13.76
CA ALA A 171 -8.46 -9.09 14.84
C ALA A 171 -7.63 -8.49 15.98
N TYR A 172 -6.51 -7.82 15.64
CA TYR A 172 -5.67 -7.12 16.62
C TYR A 172 -6.43 -6.00 17.32
N GLN A 173 -7.17 -5.18 16.57
CA GLN A 173 -7.99 -4.10 17.12
C GLN A 173 -8.95 -4.61 18.19
N ARG A 174 -9.69 -5.68 17.90
CA ARG A 174 -10.70 -6.23 18.83
C ARG A 174 -10.08 -7.00 19.99
N SER A 175 -8.97 -7.69 19.76
CA SER A 175 -8.39 -8.59 20.77
C SER A 175 -7.43 -7.89 21.73
N PHE A 176 -6.67 -6.89 21.25
CA PHE A 176 -5.61 -6.26 22.05
C PHE A 176 -5.82 -4.78 22.28
N PHE A 177 -6.65 -4.12 21.45
CA PHE A 177 -6.85 -2.67 21.49
C PHE A 177 -8.33 -2.28 21.66
N ALA A 178 -9.13 -3.15 22.24
CA ALA A 178 -10.57 -2.92 22.47
C ALA A 178 -10.86 -1.66 23.31
N GLY A 179 -9.90 -1.19 24.11
CA GLY A 179 -9.98 0.07 24.84
C GLY A 179 -9.81 1.33 23.97
N GLY A 180 -9.64 1.18 22.65
CA GLY A 180 -9.49 2.30 21.71
C GLY A 180 -8.09 2.93 21.69
N TYR A 181 -7.12 2.36 22.38
CA TYR A 181 -5.76 2.86 22.41
C TYR A 181 -4.73 1.74 22.29
N PRO A 182 -3.72 1.85 21.39
CA PRO A 182 -3.61 2.85 20.32
C PRO A 182 -4.80 2.80 19.35
N ALA A 183 -5.08 3.92 18.68
CA ALA A 183 -6.08 3.96 17.61
C ALA A 183 -5.60 3.13 16.41
N ILE A 184 -6.33 2.07 16.06
CA ILE A 184 -6.00 1.18 14.95
C ILE A 184 -7.02 1.37 13.83
N SER A 185 -6.55 1.59 12.60
CA SER A 185 -7.41 1.75 11.44
C SER A 185 -6.79 1.16 10.18
N THR A 186 -7.65 0.92 9.19
CA THR A 186 -7.24 0.60 7.81
C THR A 186 -7.67 1.75 6.88
N ALA A 187 -6.92 1.94 5.80
CA ALA A 187 -7.24 2.93 4.78
C ALA A 187 -7.22 2.26 3.40
N ARG A 188 -8.40 2.11 2.81
CA ARG A 188 -8.58 1.54 1.48
C ARG A 188 -8.54 2.62 0.43
N ALA A 189 -7.76 2.40 -0.63
CA ALA A 189 -7.68 3.33 -1.74
C ALA A 189 -7.67 2.58 -3.06
N GLY A 190 -8.23 3.19 -4.09
CA GLY A 190 -8.07 2.77 -5.48
C GLY A 190 -6.67 3.03 -6.02
N ASN A 191 -6.53 3.04 -7.34
CA ASN A 191 -5.26 3.32 -7.98
C ASN A 191 -4.82 4.76 -7.67
N VAL A 192 -3.64 4.89 -7.07
CA VAL A 192 -3.03 6.20 -6.82
C VAL A 192 -2.17 6.59 -8.01
N ILE A 193 -2.40 7.79 -8.53
CA ILE A 193 -1.72 8.36 -9.69
C ILE A 193 -0.95 9.60 -9.25
N GLY A 194 0.31 9.72 -9.68
CA GLY A 194 1.12 10.89 -9.37
C GLY A 194 2.50 10.80 -10.03
N GLY A 195 3.25 11.89 -10.01
CA GLY A 195 4.63 11.92 -10.49
C GLY A 195 5.54 11.01 -9.67
N GLY A 196 6.49 10.35 -10.35
CA GLY A 196 7.47 9.47 -9.71
C GLY A 196 6.99 8.03 -9.46
N ASP A 197 5.86 7.60 -10.03
CA ASP A 197 5.52 6.18 -10.12
C ASP A 197 6.19 5.58 -11.36
N PHE A 198 7.24 4.77 -11.15
CA PHE A 198 8.00 4.13 -12.22
C PHE A 198 7.76 2.61 -12.28
N ALA A 199 6.82 2.09 -11.49
CA ALA A 199 6.58 0.65 -11.43
C ALA A 199 6.09 0.09 -12.78
N LYS A 200 6.58 -1.09 -13.14
CA LYS A 200 6.07 -1.87 -14.27
C LYS A 200 4.68 -2.43 -13.94
N ASP A 201 3.94 -2.82 -14.96
CA ASP A 201 2.59 -3.36 -14.84
C ASP A 201 1.59 -2.39 -14.14
N ARG A 202 1.83 -1.08 -14.32
CA ARG A 202 0.93 -0.01 -13.93
C ARG A 202 0.53 0.83 -15.14
N ILE A 203 -0.76 1.08 -15.29
CA ILE A 203 -1.35 1.65 -16.51
C ILE A 203 -0.70 2.99 -16.91
N ILE A 204 -0.54 3.94 -16.00
CA ILE A 204 0.00 5.26 -16.33
C ILE A 204 1.50 5.21 -16.65
N PRO A 205 2.39 4.61 -15.81
CA PRO A 205 3.79 4.43 -16.15
C PRO A 205 4.00 3.66 -17.47
N ASP A 206 3.22 2.61 -17.72
CA ASP A 206 3.34 1.83 -18.95
C ASP A 206 2.92 2.64 -20.17
N CYS A 207 1.84 3.39 -20.11
CA CYS A 207 1.42 4.30 -21.20
C CYS A 207 2.48 5.38 -21.49
N VAL A 208 3.07 5.98 -20.45
CA VAL A 208 4.13 6.99 -20.61
C VAL A 208 5.36 6.37 -21.28
N ARG A 209 5.81 5.19 -20.83
CA ARG A 209 6.94 4.48 -21.45
C ARG A 209 6.67 4.15 -22.93
N ALA A 210 5.48 3.65 -23.24
CA ALA A 210 5.10 3.32 -24.61
C ALA A 210 5.10 4.56 -25.51
N ALA A 211 4.57 5.69 -25.02
CA ALA A 211 4.54 6.95 -25.75
C ALA A 211 5.96 7.49 -26.03
N LEU A 212 6.86 7.42 -25.06
CA LEU A 212 8.26 7.86 -25.19
C LEU A 212 9.06 7.00 -26.18
N GLN A 213 8.72 5.71 -26.30
CA GLN A 213 9.38 4.77 -27.24
C GLN A 213 8.80 4.82 -28.66
N GLY A 214 7.81 5.69 -28.94
CA GLY A 214 7.16 5.80 -30.26
C GLY A 214 6.34 4.56 -30.64
N GLY A 215 6.06 3.68 -29.70
CA GLY A 215 5.27 2.47 -29.89
C GLY A 215 3.76 2.71 -29.80
N GLY A 216 2.99 1.99 -30.63
CA GLY A 216 1.54 1.93 -30.48
C GLY A 216 1.16 1.37 -29.11
N HIS A 217 0.05 1.85 -28.55
CA HIS A 217 -0.40 1.56 -27.18
C HIS A 217 -0.72 0.07 -26.96
N HIS A 218 0.28 -0.75 -26.63
CA HIS A 218 0.07 -2.04 -25.98
C HIS A 218 0.13 -1.84 -24.47
N CYS A 219 -1.01 -1.46 -23.88
CA CYS A 219 -1.13 -1.45 -22.43
C CYS A 219 -1.22 -2.90 -21.94
N SER A 220 -0.28 -3.34 -21.12
CA SER A 220 -0.25 -4.69 -20.55
C SER A 220 -1.47 -5.00 -19.64
N GLN A 221 -2.26 -3.97 -19.30
CA GLN A 221 -3.49 -4.06 -18.52
C GLN A 221 -4.77 -3.98 -19.38
N SER A 222 -4.72 -4.23 -20.67
CA SER A 222 -5.88 -4.17 -21.58
C SER A 222 -7.06 -5.06 -21.17
N ILE A 223 -6.90 -5.93 -20.19
CA ILE A 223 -7.94 -6.84 -19.68
C ILE A 223 -8.90 -6.13 -18.68
N PHE A 224 -8.55 -4.94 -18.12
CA PHE A 224 -9.34 -4.28 -17.10
C PHE A 224 -9.72 -2.82 -17.37
N CYS A 225 -9.39 -2.28 -18.55
CA CYS A 225 -9.79 -0.93 -18.90
C CYS A 225 -10.65 -0.97 -20.18
N PRO A 226 -11.98 -0.80 -20.07
CA PRO A 226 -12.78 -0.61 -21.28
C PRO A 226 -12.30 0.68 -21.96
N PRO A 227 -12.24 0.71 -23.31
CA PRO A 227 -11.79 1.89 -24.04
C PRO A 227 -12.68 3.10 -23.66
N LEU A 228 -12.06 4.25 -23.47
CA LEU A 228 -12.72 5.52 -23.11
C LEU A 228 -13.86 5.91 -24.07
N SER A 229 -13.92 5.33 -25.27
CA SER A 229 -14.99 5.53 -26.26
C SER A 229 -16.32 4.84 -25.93
N ALA A 230 -16.37 3.95 -24.92
CA ALA A 230 -17.58 3.21 -24.57
C ALA A 230 -18.52 3.95 -23.61
N ARG A 231 -18.25 5.22 -23.26
CA ARG A 231 -19.11 6.01 -22.35
C ARG A 231 -20.20 6.82 -23.04
N SER A 232 -20.41 6.67 -24.34
CA SER A 232 -21.57 7.26 -25.03
C SER A 232 -22.51 6.16 -25.49
N GLY A 233 -23.47 5.81 -24.63
CA GLY A 233 -24.73 5.19 -24.95
C GLY A 233 -24.71 3.76 -25.49
N GLY A 234 -25.20 2.80 -24.72
CA GLY A 234 -25.76 1.56 -25.23
C GLY A 234 -24.93 0.31 -25.00
N ASP A 235 -25.48 -0.62 -24.24
CA ASP A 235 -25.23 -2.07 -24.15
C ASP A 235 -23.79 -2.59 -24.32
N LEU A 236 -23.06 -2.68 -23.22
CA LEU A 236 -21.87 -3.51 -23.10
C LEU A 236 -22.30 -4.97 -22.85
N ARG A 237 -22.48 -5.74 -23.93
CA ARG A 237 -22.40 -7.20 -23.84
C ARG A 237 -20.94 -7.56 -23.77
N LEU A 238 -20.47 -7.95 -22.59
CA LEU A 238 -19.18 -8.60 -22.40
C LEU A 238 -19.25 -9.96 -23.09
N SER A 239 -18.51 -10.14 -24.19
CA SER A 239 -18.29 -11.44 -24.79
C SER A 239 -17.51 -12.32 -23.81
N ASP A 240 -18.02 -13.51 -23.61
CA ASP A 240 -17.59 -14.57 -22.69
C ASP A 240 -16.30 -15.26 -23.22
N ASP A 241 -15.18 -14.54 -23.24
CA ASP A 241 -13.87 -15.08 -23.68
C ASP A 241 -12.95 -15.45 -22.47
N ARG A 242 -13.57 -15.94 -21.37
CA ARG A 242 -12.83 -16.36 -20.17
C ARG A 242 -12.33 -17.81 -20.18
N ARG A 243 -12.29 -18.50 -21.33
CA ARG A 243 -11.98 -19.92 -21.34
C ARG A 243 -10.62 -20.33 -21.90
N GLU A 244 -9.77 -19.38 -22.32
CA GLU A 244 -8.44 -19.73 -22.83
C GLU A 244 -7.35 -18.86 -22.21
N ALA A 245 -7.04 -19.01 -20.94
CA ALA A 245 -5.77 -18.66 -20.36
C ALA A 245 -5.64 -19.34 -18.98
N ILE A 246 -5.30 -20.61 -18.99
CA ILE A 246 -4.58 -21.30 -17.90
C ILE A 246 -3.16 -21.45 -18.36
#